data_acd0f5d02434e8d8346f1ab66184c609
#
_entry.id   acd0f5d02434e8d8346f1ab66184c609
#
_cell.length_a   1.000
_cell.length_b   1.000
_cell.length_c   1.000
_cell.angle_alpha   90.00
_cell.angle_beta   90.00
_cell.angle_gamma   90.00
#
_symmetry.space_group_name_H-M   'P 1'
#
loop_
_entity.id
_entity.type
_entity.pdbx_description
1 polymer ?
#
loop_
_entity_poly.entity_id
_entity_poly.type
_entity_poly.pdbx_seq_one_letter_code
_entity_poly.pdbx_strand_id
1 'polypeptide(L)'
;MIDIEIDGLTNSIQDRLTGEILETDVFEATLDDIKTLKNWQFDWQKEFNQFKVYKLVIRHEPTTIQGLISLQVRKNFVYASLMEKN
;
A
#
# COMPACT_ATOMS: atom_id res chain seq x y z
N MET A 1 3.30 9.67 14.58
CA MET A 1 2.75 9.31 13.27
C MET A 1 3.53 10.03 12.18
N ILE A 2 3.94 9.32 11.16
CA ILE A 2 4.60 9.90 10.00
C ILE A 2 3.51 10.42 9.05
N ASP A 3 3.61 11.69 8.63
CA ASP A 3 2.75 12.21 7.57
C ASP A 3 3.48 11.99 6.25
N ILE A 4 3.00 11.05 5.43
CA ILE A 4 3.71 10.58 4.26
C ILE A 4 3.06 11.04 2.96
N GLU A 5 3.89 11.25 1.95
CA GLU A 5 3.49 11.46 0.57
C GLU A 5 4.17 10.43 -0.30
N ILE A 6 3.41 9.76 -1.14
CA ILE A 6 3.91 8.70 -2.02
C ILE A 6 4.22 9.29 -3.39
N ASP A 7 5.48 9.13 -3.83
CA ASP A 7 5.88 9.49 -5.18
C ASP A 7 5.78 8.25 -6.07
N GLY A 8 4.78 8.22 -6.95
CA GLY A 8 4.55 7.11 -7.86
C GLY A 8 5.61 6.95 -8.94
N LEU A 9 6.42 7.99 -9.23
CA LEU A 9 7.46 7.92 -10.24
C LEU A 9 8.73 7.26 -9.72
N THR A 10 9.05 7.46 -8.45
CA THR A 10 10.28 6.97 -7.83
C THR A 10 10.06 5.84 -6.85
N ASN A 11 8.79 5.46 -6.58
CA ASN A 11 8.43 4.50 -5.53
C ASN A 11 8.99 4.90 -4.18
N SER A 12 9.00 6.20 -3.88
CA SER A 12 9.50 6.71 -2.62
C SER A 12 8.38 7.31 -1.79
N ILE A 13 8.60 7.34 -0.49
CA ILE A 13 7.74 8.00 0.48
C ILE A 13 8.51 9.18 1.05
N GLN A 14 7.87 10.34 1.12
CA GLN A 14 8.43 11.50 1.78
C GLN A 14 7.72 11.72 3.10
N ASP A 15 8.50 11.94 4.17
CA ASP A 15 7.96 12.41 5.43
C ASP A 15 7.69 13.90 5.31
N ARG A 16 6.44 14.32 5.36
CA ARG A 16 6.04 15.71 5.19
C ARG A 16 6.54 16.62 6.30
N LEU A 17 6.76 16.09 7.48
CA LEU A 17 7.21 16.87 8.63
C LEU A 17 8.71 17.19 8.56
N THR A 18 9.50 16.24 8.09
CA THR A 18 10.96 16.37 8.03
C THR A 18 11.50 16.62 6.63
N GLY A 19 10.71 16.33 5.60
CA GLY A 19 11.17 16.38 4.21
C GLY A 19 12.05 15.19 3.82
N GLU A 20 12.27 14.24 4.73
CA GLU A 20 13.11 13.08 4.46
C GLU A 20 12.43 12.16 3.43
N ILE A 21 13.20 11.74 2.42
CA ILE A 21 12.74 10.77 1.44
C ILE A 21 13.14 9.39 1.93
N LEU A 22 12.12 8.51 2.07
CA LEU A 22 12.29 7.15 2.56
C LEU A 22 12.19 6.18 1.39
N GLU A 23 13.09 5.21 1.34
CA GLU A 23 13.02 4.14 0.35
C GLU A 23 11.90 3.18 0.68
N THR A 24 11.17 2.76 -0.36
CA THR A 24 10.00 1.91 -0.22
C THR A 24 10.10 0.68 -1.09
N ASP A 25 9.39 -0.36 -0.68
CA ASP A 25 9.17 -1.56 -1.47
C ASP A 25 7.68 -1.82 -1.59
N VAL A 26 7.30 -2.41 -2.72
CA VAL A 26 5.93 -2.83 -2.99
C VAL A 26 5.92 -4.34 -3.13
N PHE A 27 5.10 -5.02 -2.34
CA PHE A 27 4.95 -6.47 -2.39
C PHE A 27 3.49 -6.84 -2.57
N GLU A 28 3.24 -8.00 -3.19
CA GLU A 28 1.91 -8.56 -3.18
C GLU A 28 1.54 -8.91 -1.72
N ALA A 29 0.37 -8.45 -1.28
CA ALA A 29 -0.09 -8.74 0.07
C ALA A 29 -0.44 -10.21 0.21
N THR A 30 -0.13 -10.78 1.37
CA THR A 30 -0.50 -12.15 1.72
C THR A 30 -1.79 -12.15 2.55
N LEU A 31 -2.40 -13.33 2.69
CA LEU A 31 -3.57 -13.47 3.55
C LEU A 31 -3.23 -13.09 5.00
N ASP A 32 -2.04 -13.44 5.48
CA ASP A 32 -1.61 -13.06 6.82
C ASP A 32 -1.50 -11.54 6.99
N ASP A 33 -1.01 -10.84 5.97
CA ASP A 33 -1.00 -9.38 5.98
C ASP A 33 -2.42 -8.83 6.18
N ILE A 34 -3.37 -9.35 5.43
CA ILE A 34 -4.76 -8.88 5.47
C ILE A 34 -5.42 -9.17 6.82
N LYS A 35 -5.15 -10.33 7.38
CA LYS A 35 -5.72 -10.72 8.69
C LYS A 35 -5.23 -9.86 9.85
N THR A 36 -4.03 -9.28 9.72
CA THR A 36 -3.45 -8.46 10.78
C THR A 36 -3.82 -6.99 10.70
N LEU A 37 -4.56 -6.58 9.67
CA LEU A 37 -4.95 -5.18 9.50
C LEU A 37 -5.90 -4.74 10.62
N LYS A 38 -5.64 -3.55 11.16
CA LYS A 38 -6.47 -2.92 12.19
C LYS A 38 -6.64 -1.44 11.85
N ASN A 39 -7.83 -0.91 12.10
CA ASN A 39 -8.14 0.52 11.93
C ASN A 39 -8.02 1.01 10.48
N TRP A 40 -8.17 0.12 9.52
CA TRP A 40 -8.26 0.49 8.12
C TRP A 40 -9.71 0.82 7.76
N GLN A 41 -9.89 1.82 6.90
CA GLN A 41 -11.21 2.34 6.56
C GLN A 41 -11.99 1.37 5.67
N PHE A 42 -11.32 0.74 4.70
CA PHE A 42 -11.96 -0.14 3.74
C PHE A 42 -11.82 -1.60 4.15
N ASP A 43 -12.74 -2.42 3.64
CA ASP A 43 -12.70 -3.87 3.84
C ASP A 43 -11.69 -4.51 2.87
N TRP A 44 -10.45 -4.57 3.32
CA TRP A 44 -9.36 -5.10 2.50
C TRP A 44 -9.43 -6.62 2.33
N GLN A 45 -10.09 -7.33 3.24
CA GLN A 45 -10.30 -8.76 3.06
C GLN A 45 -11.22 -9.04 1.88
N LYS A 46 -12.26 -8.24 1.70
CA LYS A 46 -13.15 -8.33 0.54
C LYS A 46 -12.39 -8.01 -0.74
N GLU A 47 -11.57 -6.96 -0.74
CA GLU A 47 -10.74 -6.60 -1.89
C GLU A 47 -9.75 -7.71 -2.23
N PHE A 48 -9.12 -8.30 -1.23
CA PHE A 48 -8.16 -9.39 -1.41
C PHE A 48 -8.80 -10.62 -2.07
N ASN A 49 -10.06 -10.90 -1.76
CA ASN A 49 -10.79 -12.03 -2.34
C ASN A 49 -11.18 -11.80 -3.81
N GLN A 50 -11.25 -10.54 -4.24
CA GLN A 50 -11.73 -10.20 -5.58
C GLN A 50 -10.63 -9.73 -6.52
N PHE A 51 -9.60 -9.08 -6.01
CA PHE A 51 -8.57 -8.42 -6.79
C PHE A 51 -7.19 -8.72 -6.23
N LYS A 52 -6.18 -8.38 -7.00
CA LYS A 52 -4.81 -8.40 -6.49
C LYS A 52 -4.58 -7.20 -5.60
N VAL A 53 -4.06 -7.45 -4.40
CA VAL A 53 -3.76 -6.41 -3.42
C VAL A 53 -2.25 -6.36 -3.20
N TYR A 54 -1.71 -5.14 -3.23
CA TYR A 54 -0.29 -4.88 -2.99
C TYR A 54 -0.14 -4.00 -1.77
N LYS A 55 0.90 -4.28 -0.99
CA LYS A 55 1.26 -3.49 0.17
C LYS A 55 2.49 -2.64 -0.13
N LEU A 56 2.48 -1.42 0.39
CA LEU A 56 3.61 -0.51 0.36
C LEU A 56 4.23 -0.47 1.76
N VAL A 57 5.52 -0.68 1.83
CA VAL A 57 6.26 -0.66 3.09
C VAL A 57 7.49 0.23 2.96
N ILE A 58 7.97 0.77 4.07
CA ILE A 58 9.26 1.43 4.14
C ILE A 58 10.32 0.34 4.26
N ARG A 59 11.40 0.43 3.49
CA ARG A 59 12.42 -0.63 3.42
C ARG A 59 13.00 -0.98 4.78
N HIS A 60 13.16 0.00 5.67
CA HIS A 60 13.69 -0.21 7.01
C HIS A 60 12.66 -0.76 7.99
N GLU A 61 11.37 -0.75 7.62
CA GLU A 61 10.27 -1.21 8.48
C GLU A 61 9.31 -2.07 7.66
N PRO A 62 9.77 -3.21 7.13
CA PRO A 62 8.95 -4.00 6.19
C PRO A 62 7.73 -4.67 6.83
N THR A 63 7.67 -4.72 8.15
CA THR A 63 6.53 -5.31 8.86
C THR A 63 5.37 -4.33 9.08
N THR A 64 5.60 -3.04 8.81
CA THR A 64 4.57 -2.02 8.94
C THR A 64 4.03 -1.65 7.56
N ILE A 65 2.75 -1.90 7.34
CA ILE A 65 2.10 -1.57 6.07
C ILE A 65 1.76 -0.08 6.05
N GLN A 66 2.35 0.64 5.11
CA GLN A 66 2.13 2.09 4.95
C GLN A 66 0.97 2.40 4.02
N GLY A 67 0.68 1.52 3.10
CA GLY A 67 -0.41 1.68 2.15
C GLY A 67 -0.82 0.37 1.52
N LEU A 68 -2.03 0.34 1.02
CA LEU A 68 -2.59 -0.80 0.30
C LEU A 68 -3.23 -0.31 -0.99
N ILE A 69 -3.09 -1.09 -2.04
CA ILE A 69 -3.73 -0.82 -3.32
C ILE A 69 -4.26 -2.13 -3.90
N SER A 70 -5.49 -2.10 -4.38
CA SER A 70 -6.03 -3.22 -5.15
C SER A 70 -6.06 -2.87 -6.63
N LEU A 71 -5.70 -3.83 -7.47
CA LEU A 71 -5.62 -3.63 -8.91
C LEU A 71 -6.58 -4.57 -9.62
N GLN A 72 -7.33 -4.00 -10.57
CA GLN A 72 -8.13 -4.77 -11.52
C GLN A 72 -7.38 -4.88 -12.84
N VAL A 73 -7.17 -6.12 -13.28
CA VAL A 73 -6.56 -6.37 -14.59
C VAL A 73 -7.67 -6.58 -15.61
N ARG A 74 -7.74 -5.70 -16.59
CA ARG A 74 -8.66 -5.80 -17.72
C ARG A 74 -7.87 -6.18 -18.96
N LYS A 75 -8.60 -6.56 -20.03
CA LYS A 75 -7.97 -7.08 -21.25
C LYS A 75 -6.92 -6.14 -21.83
N ASN A 76 -7.16 -4.83 -21.80
CA ASN A 76 -6.29 -3.82 -22.43
C ASN A 76 -5.67 -2.83 -21.44
N PHE A 77 -5.97 -2.94 -20.14
CA PHE A 77 -5.46 -1.99 -19.16
C PHE A 77 -5.57 -2.54 -17.74
N VAL A 78 -4.82 -1.91 -16.86
CA VAL A 78 -4.87 -2.17 -15.41
C VAL A 78 -5.23 -0.86 -14.73
N TYR A 79 -6.15 -0.90 -13.77
CA TYR A 79 -6.47 0.28 -13.00
C TYR A 79 -6.60 -0.04 -11.51
N ALA A 80 -6.36 0.97 -10.69
CA ALA A 80 -6.50 0.85 -9.25
C ALA A 80 -7.99 0.85 -8.90
N SER A 81 -8.45 -0.19 -8.23
CA SER A 81 -9.83 -0.27 -7.75
C SER A 81 -9.99 0.49 -6.45
N LEU A 82 -9.03 0.36 -5.55
CA LEU A 82 -9.08 0.95 -4.22
C LEU A 82 -7.66 1.24 -3.74
N MET A 83 -7.48 2.36 -3.04
CA MET A 83 -6.20 2.72 -2.46
C MET A 83 -6.43 3.39 -1.11
N GLU A 84 -5.63 2.98 -0.12
CA GLU A 84 -5.69 3.56 1.21
C GLU A 84 -4.27 3.67 1.76
N LYS A 85 -3.95 4.80 2.37
CA LYS A 85 -2.71 4.95 3.13
C LYS A 85 -3.01 4.89 4.63
N ASN A 86 -2.07 4.34 5.35
CA ASN A 86 -2.17 4.24 6.80
C ASN A 86 -2.00 5.62 7.47
#